data_3534a6325867e5bcaedd570a7c90a512
#
_entry.id   3534a6325867e5bcaedd570a7c90a512
#
_cell.length_a   1.000
_cell.length_b   1.000
_cell.length_c   1.000
_cell.angle_alpha   90.00
_cell.angle_beta   90.00
_cell.angle_gamma   90.00
#
_symmetry.space_group_name_H-M   'P 1'
#
loop_
_entity.id
_entity.type
_entity.pdbx_description
1 polymer ?
#
loop_
_entity_poly.entity_id
_entity_poly.type
_entity_poly.pdbx_seq_one_letter_code
_entity_poly.pdbx_strand_id
1 'polypeptide(L)'
;AIIRGTLKILDIFDEQHLFSSAVEEDERWGINQKCTVHRQTEPIKKASIGYLWAVIKRYIFKDIEAYDKAAYRKLFSLAKGSVALSIGGDNYCYGIPKHIYFMNKHTHKRGAKLILWGCSVEPTAIDKEMAEDLKTYELIVARESITYKALKEVNSKTILCPDPAFFLDKINLPLPDNFVEKNMVGINISPLIIEKEKREGITLENYFQLIEYILINSDMGIALIPHVCWQYNDDRKPLNIIYEKYKDTGRVVLIDEHNCMEIKGFIARCRFFVGARTHATIAAYSSCVPTLVIGYSVKARGIARDLFGTEEN
;
A
#
# COMPACT_ATOMS: atom_id res chain seq x y z
N ALA A 1 5.10 -1.47 3.66
CA ALA A 1 4.44 -1.93 4.90
C ALA A 1 3.78 -3.29 4.71
N ILE A 2 2.81 -3.43 3.79
CA ILE A 2 2.05 -4.68 3.61
C ILE A 2 2.95 -5.89 3.29
N ILE A 3 3.96 -5.74 2.41
CA ILE A 3 4.91 -6.82 2.08
C ILE A 3 5.63 -7.31 3.34
N ARG A 4 6.22 -6.40 4.12
CA ARG A 4 6.95 -6.77 5.34
C ARG A 4 6.04 -7.41 6.41
N GLY A 5 4.83 -6.88 6.59
CA GLY A 5 3.84 -7.47 7.48
C GLY A 5 3.43 -8.87 7.03
N THR A 6 3.21 -9.06 5.73
CA THR A 6 2.91 -10.36 5.14
C THR A 6 4.05 -11.36 5.34
N LEU A 7 5.30 -10.97 5.02
CA LEU A 7 6.48 -11.84 5.20
C LEU A 7 6.69 -12.23 6.66
N LYS A 8 6.41 -11.32 7.61
CA LYS A 8 6.46 -11.64 9.05
C LYS A 8 5.42 -12.70 9.44
N ILE A 9 4.21 -12.66 8.86
CA ILE A 9 3.16 -13.65 9.10
C ILE A 9 3.52 -15.00 8.44
N LEU A 10 4.15 -14.95 7.26
CA LEU A 10 4.52 -16.13 6.48
C LEU A 10 5.89 -16.73 6.83
N ASP A 11 6.54 -16.26 7.88
CA ASP A 11 7.89 -16.68 8.31
C ASP A 11 7.99 -18.21 8.64
N ILE A 12 6.84 -18.88 8.72
CA ILE A 12 6.72 -20.34 8.88
C ILE A 12 6.98 -21.14 7.60
N PHE A 13 7.09 -20.49 6.44
CA PHE A 13 7.33 -21.14 5.16
C PHE A 13 8.79 -20.99 4.73
N ASP A 14 9.43 -22.10 4.38
CA ASP A 14 10.86 -22.16 4.05
C ASP A 14 11.18 -21.43 2.72
N GLU A 15 10.27 -21.49 1.75
CA GLU A 15 10.49 -20.90 0.42
C GLU A 15 9.41 -19.87 0.09
N GLN A 16 9.83 -18.62 -0.08
CA GLN A 16 8.97 -17.51 -0.39
C GLN A 16 9.51 -16.72 -1.58
N HIS A 17 8.65 -16.47 -2.57
CA HIS A 17 8.95 -15.71 -3.78
C HIS A 17 8.05 -14.47 -3.87
N LEU A 18 8.66 -13.31 -4.05
CA LEU A 18 7.94 -12.06 -4.34
C LEU A 18 8.12 -11.70 -5.82
N PHE A 19 7.01 -11.51 -6.53
CA PHE A 19 7.00 -10.93 -7.87
C PHE A 19 6.63 -9.45 -7.78
N SER A 20 7.62 -8.60 -8.05
CA SER A 20 7.51 -7.14 -7.88
C SER A 20 7.62 -6.40 -9.21
N SER A 21 6.87 -5.31 -9.33
CA SER A 21 7.03 -4.31 -10.39
C SER A 21 8.13 -3.28 -10.07
N ALA A 22 8.61 -3.23 -8.81
CA ALA A 22 9.59 -2.28 -8.31
C ALA A 22 10.73 -3.00 -7.56
N VAL A 23 11.42 -3.93 -8.26
CA VAL A 23 12.44 -4.81 -7.65
C VAL A 23 13.55 -4.01 -6.98
N GLU A 24 14.06 -2.99 -7.66
CA GLU A 24 15.15 -2.16 -7.16
C GLU A 24 14.78 -1.45 -5.85
N GLU A 25 13.52 -1.03 -5.72
CA GLU A 25 12.99 -0.41 -4.50
C GLU A 25 12.86 -1.45 -3.37
N ASP A 26 12.34 -2.63 -3.68
CA ASP A 26 12.20 -3.72 -2.70
C ASP A 26 13.58 -4.20 -2.20
N GLU A 27 14.58 -4.29 -3.08
CA GLU A 27 15.95 -4.63 -2.72
C GLU A 27 16.62 -3.52 -1.89
N ARG A 28 16.44 -2.25 -2.27
CA ARG A 28 16.91 -1.09 -1.51
C ARG A 28 16.43 -1.13 -0.06
N TRP A 29 15.19 -1.55 0.14
CA TRP A 29 14.61 -1.69 1.48
C TRP A 29 14.83 -3.07 2.12
N GLY A 30 15.68 -3.92 1.56
CA GLY A 30 16.09 -5.20 2.15
C GLY A 30 14.99 -6.28 2.17
N ILE A 31 14.03 -6.25 1.24
CA ILE A 31 13.04 -7.31 1.09
C ILE A 31 13.69 -8.61 0.61
N ASN A 32 14.73 -8.51 -0.23
CA ASN A 32 15.52 -9.64 -0.72
C ASN A 32 16.26 -10.42 0.38
N GLN A 33 16.40 -9.86 1.58
CA GLN A 33 16.93 -10.57 2.75
C GLN A 33 15.91 -11.50 3.42
N LYS A 34 14.63 -11.36 3.07
CA LYS A 34 13.51 -12.10 3.65
C LYS A 34 12.87 -13.10 2.69
N CYS A 35 12.92 -12.85 1.39
CA CYS A 35 12.37 -13.73 0.35
C CYS A 35 13.12 -13.53 -0.96
N THR A 36 12.94 -14.46 -1.90
CA THR A 36 13.49 -14.30 -3.25
C THR A 36 12.64 -13.31 -4.05
N VAL A 37 13.24 -12.18 -4.43
CA VAL A 37 12.55 -11.14 -5.21
C VAL A 37 12.76 -11.40 -6.71
N HIS A 38 11.68 -11.31 -7.47
CA HIS A 38 11.65 -11.46 -8.93
C HIS A 38 10.96 -10.27 -9.58
N ARG A 39 11.37 -9.93 -10.80
CA ARG A 39 10.55 -9.04 -11.63
C ARG A 39 9.21 -9.70 -11.96
N GLN A 40 8.13 -8.95 -11.83
CA GLN A 40 6.79 -9.42 -12.16
C GLN A 40 6.68 -9.77 -13.65
N THR A 41 7.31 -8.97 -14.52
CA THR A 41 7.39 -9.21 -15.96
C THR A 41 8.84 -9.23 -16.40
N GLU A 42 9.17 -10.22 -17.24
CA GLU A 42 10.48 -10.30 -17.88
C GLU A 42 10.44 -9.65 -19.26
N PRO A 43 11.39 -8.76 -19.60
CA PRO A 43 11.46 -8.18 -20.93
C PRO A 43 11.72 -9.26 -21.97
N ILE A 44 10.86 -9.35 -22.98
CA ILE A 44 11.02 -10.30 -24.06
C ILE A 44 12.00 -9.71 -25.08
N LYS A 45 13.23 -10.19 -25.10
CA LYS A 45 14.24 -9.74 -26.07
C LYS A 45 13.79 -10.10 -27.47
N LYS A 46 13.71 -9.12 -28.39
CA LYS A 46 13.47 -9.34 -29.82
C LYS A 46 14.48 -10.38 -30.37
N ALA A 47 14.02 -11.27 -31.22
CA ALA A 47 14.80 -12.39 -31.79
C ALA A 47 15.23 -13.51 -30.81
N SER A 48 14.77 -13.49 -29.55
CA SER A 48 14.93 -14.67 -28.66
C SER A 48 13.97 -15.79 -29.08
N ILE A 49 14.32 -17.04 -28.72
CA ILE A 49 13.45 -18.22 -28.97
C ILE A 49 12.07 -18.00 -28.35
N GLY A 50 12.02 -17.37 -27.15
CA GLY A 50 10.76 -17.02 -26.47
C GLY A 50 9.92 -16.00 -27.25
N TYR A 51 10.58 -15.02 -27.87
CA TYR A 51 9.91 -14.05 -28.77
C TYR A 51 9.35 -14.73 -30.00
N LEU A 52 10.17 -15.55 -30.70
CA LEU A 52 9.73 -16.30 -31.89
C LEU A 52 8.53 -17.19 -31.57
N TRP A 53 8.55 -17.91 -30.45
CA TRP A 53 7.42 -18.71 -29.99
C TRP A 53 6.17 -17.87 -29.71
N ALA A 54 6.32 -16.69 -29.07
CA ALA A 54 5.20 -15.80 -28.85
C ALA A 54 4.60 -15.28 -30.17
N VAL A 55 5.47 -14.94 -31.15
CA VAL A 55 5.03 -14.55 -32.49
C VAL A 55 4.26 -15.69 -33.17
N ILE A 56 4.80 -16.90 -33.20
CA ILE A 56 4.15 -18.09 -33.78
C ILE A 56 2.78 -18.31 -33.11
N LYS A 57 2.72 -18.31 -31.78
CA LYS A 57 1.46 -18.48 -31.03
C LYS A 57 0.45 -17.39 -31.37
N ARG A 58 0.88 -16.14 -31.45
CA ARG A 58 -0.02 -15.01 -31.75
C ARG A 58 -0.58 -15.07 -33.16
N TYR A 59 0.26 -15.29 -34.17
CA TYR A 59 -0.14 -15.17 -35.56
C TYR A 59 -0.66 -16.49 -36.17
N ILE A 60 -0.09 -17.63 -35.79
CA ILE A 60 -0.50 -18.95 -36.30
C ILE A 60 -1.64 -19.52 -35.46
N PHE A 61 -1.48 -19.51 -34.12
CA PHE A 61 -2.49 -20.08 -33.21
C PHE A 61 -3.52 -19.06 -32.70
N LYS A 62 -3.44 -17.79 -33.18
CA LYS A 62 -4.34 -16.69 -32.81
C LYS A 62 -4.43 -16.45 -31.28
N ASP A 63 -3.35 -16.79 -30.55
CA ASP A 63 -3.28 -16.54 -29.10
C ASP A 63 -2.91 -15.08 -28.83
N ILE A 64 -3.92 -14.25 -28.61
CA ILE A 64 -3.75 -12.81 -28.35
C ILE A 64 -2.94 -12.54 -27.08
N GLU A 65 -2.93 -13.46 -26.12
CA GLU A 65 -2.23 -13.36 -24.84
C GLU A 65 -0.77 -13.89 -24.88
N ALA A 66 -0.28 -14.30 -26.07
CA ALA A 66 1.01 -14.99 -26.20
C ALA A 66 2.20 -14.19 -25.67
N TYR A 67 2.23 -12.88 -25.90
CA TYR A 67 3.30 -12.00 -25.40
C TYR A 67 3.21 -11.83 -23.88
N ASP A 68 2.03 -11.62 -23.35
CA ASP A 68 1.84 -11.47 -21.90
C ASP A 68 2.21 -12.77 -21.17
N LYS A 69 1.80 -13.93 -21.70
CA LYS A 69 2.22 -15.24 -21.15
C LYS A 69 3.72 -15.43 -21.17
N ALA A 70 4.41 -14.92 -22.20
CA ALA A 70 5.86 -14.98 -22.25
C ALA A 70 6.52 -14.02 -21.26
N ALA A 71 5.97 -12.83 -21.06
CA ALA A 71 6.46 -11.87 -20.09
C ALA A 71 6.31 -12.36 -18.63
N TYR A 72 5.19 -13.02 -18.31
CA TYR A 72 4.93 -13.59 -16.98
C TYR A 72 5.40 -15.05 -16.81
N ARG A 73 6.24 -15.56 -17.74
CA ARG A 73 6.64 -16.97 -17.76
C ARG A 73 7.21 -17.48 -16.44
N LYS A 74 8.06 -16.69 -15.78
CA LYS A 74 8.70 -17.08 -14.53
C LYS A 74 7.66 -17.20 -13.40
N LEU A 75 6.76 -16.22 -13.27
CA LEU A 75 5.65 -16.27 -12.33
C LEU A 75 4.82 -17.55 -12.55
N PHE A 76 4.39 -17.83 -13.78
CA PHE A 76 3.58 -18.99 -14.06
C PHE A 76 4.31 -20.32 -13.89
N SER A 77 5.65 -20.35 -14.00
CA SER A 77 6.42 -21.57 -13.74
C SER A 77 6.51 -21.91 -12.26
N LEU A 78 6.68 -20.91 -11.40
CA LEU A 78 6.74 -21.07 -9.94
C LEU A 78 5.35 -21.25 -9.31
N ALA A 79 4.30 -20.82 -10.00
CA ALA A 79 2.92 -20.98 -9.54
C ALA A 79 2.42 -22.43 -9.48
N LYS A 80 3.10 -23.37 -10.14
CA LYS A 80 2.64 -24.78 -10.22
C LYS A 80 2.56 -25.42 -8.83
N GLY A 81 1.32 -25.72 -8.40
CA GLY A 81 1.07 -26.39 -7.11
C GLY A 81 1.37 -25.54 -5.87
N SER A 82 1.59 -24.24 -6.04
CA SER A 82 1.89 -23.30 -4.96
C SER A 82 0.64 -22.68 -4.34
N VAL A 83 0.84 -21.95 -3.26
CA VAL A 83 -0.11 -20.94 -2.76
C VAL A 83 0.36 -19.58 -3.25
N ALA A 84 -0.48 -18.89 -4.01
CA ALA A 84 -0.16 -17.58 -4.59
C ALA A 84 -1.00 -16.49 -3.92
N LEU A 85 -0.33 -15.54 -3.28
CA LEU A 85 -0.97 -14.42 -2.60
C LEU A 85 -0.96 -13.19 -3.52
N SER A 86 -2.15 -12.65 -3.83
CA SER A 86 -2.30 -11.32 -4.41
C SER A 86 -2.22 -10.31 -3.28
N ILE A 87 -1.01 -9.82 -2.99
CA ILE A 87 -0.75 -8.80 -1.97
C ILE A 87 -0.79 -7.41 -2.61
N GLY A 88 -1.23 -6.43 -1.85
CA GLY A 88 -1.40 -5.08 -2.36
C GLY A 88 -2.84 -4.66 -2.12
N GLY A 89 -3.10 -4.07 -0.96
CA GLY A 89 -4.43 -3.78 -0.46
C GLY A 89 -5.37 -3.04 -1.42
N ASP A 90 -4.85 -2.48 -2.50
CA ASP A 90 -5.58 -1.65 -3.45
C ASP A 90 -5.77 -2.31 -4.84
N ASN A 91 -5.43 -3.60 -4.98
CA ASN A 91 -5.46 -4.31 -6.26
C ASN A 91 -6.82 -4.24 -7.00
N TYR A 92 -7.91 -4.13 -6.27
CA TYR A 92 -9.28 -3.99 -6.79
C TYR A 92 -9.94 -2.68 -6.37
N CYS A 93 -9.20 -1.73 -5.81
CA CYS A 93 -9.75 -0.51 -5.24
C CYS A 93 -9.99 0.58 -6.29
N TYR A 94 -9.19 0.57 -7.38
CA TYR A 94 -9.19 1.64 -8.37
C TYR A 94 -9.27 1.09 -9.80
N GLY A 95 -10.42 1.27 -10.44
CA GLY A 95 -10.66 0.87 -11.83
C GLY A 95 -10.74 -0.65 -12.04
N ILE A 96 -10.63 -1.08 -13.30
CA ILE A 96 -10.75 -2.48 -13.70
C ILE A 96 -9.34 -3.07 -13.83
N PRO A 97 -8.92 -3.99 -12.93
CA PRO A 97 -7.55 -4.51 -12.91
C PRO A 97 -7.34 -5.69 -13.90
N LYS A 98 -7.49 -5.44 -15.19
CA LYS A 98 -7.40 -6.50 -16.24
C LYS A 98 -6.12 -7.31 -16.19
N HIS A 99 -5.00 -6.72 -15.80
CA HIS A 99 -3.73 -7.42 -15.63
C HIS A 99 -3.77 -8.43 -14.48
N ILE A 100 -4.54 -8.14 -13.40
CA ILE A 100 -4.74 -9.06 -12.27
C ILE A 100 -5.62 -10.23 -12.73
N TYR A 101 -6.71 -9.98 -13.46
CA TYR A 101 -7.55 -11.04 -14.02
C TYR A 101 -6.75 -11.99 -14.92
N PHE A 102 -5.87 -11.41 -15.75
CA PHE A 102 -4.96 -12.20 -16.57
C PHE A 102 -4.02 -13.06 -15.71
N MET A 103 -3.37 -12.49 -14.72
CA MET A 103 -2.48 -13.23 -13.81
C MET A 103 -3.23 -14.33 -13.07
N ASN A 104 -4.39 -14.03 -12.47
CA ASN A 104 -5.22 -14.99 -11.76
C ASN A 104 -5.62 -16.17 -12.63
N LYS A 105 -6.17 -15.90 -13.82
CA LYS A 105 -6.57 -16.92 -14.80
C LYS A 105 -5.43 -17.90 -15.13
N HIS A 106 -4.22 -17.37 -15.35
CA HIS A 106 -3.09 -18.22 -15.76
C HIS A 106 -2.40 -18.90 -14.57
N THR A 107 -2.36 -18.27 -13.41
CA THR A 107 -1.84 -18.85 -12.17
C THR A 107 -2.75 -19.99 -11.70
N HIS A 108 -4.06 -19.79 -11.71
CA HIS A 108 -5.05 -20.83 -11.38
C HIS A 108 -4.95 -22.03 -12.34
N LYS A 109 -4.78 -21.80 -13.67
CA LYS A 109 -4.56 -22.87 -14.66
C LYS A 109 -3.30 -23.71 -14.41
N ARG A 110 -2.35 -23.22 -13.61
CA ARG A 110 -1.17 -23.97 -13.18
C ARG A 110 -1.41 -24.78 -11.90
N GLY A 111 -2.62 -24.75 -11.36
CA GLY A 111 -2.99 -25.46 -10.14
C GLY A 111 -2.56 -24.75 -8.85
N ALA A 112 -2.23 -23.47 -8.91
CA ALA A 112 -1.99 -22.66 -7.70
C ALA A 112 -3.31 -22.38 -6.99
N LYS A 113 -3.25 -22.33 -5.64
CA LYS A 113 -4.33 -21.83 -4.78
C LYS A 113 -4.17 -20.33 -4.65
N LEU A 114 -5.14 -19.56 -5.17
CA LEU A 114 -5.13 -18.12 -5.12
C LEU A 114 -5.70 -17.59 -3.81
N ILE A 115 -5.00 -16.66 -3.18
CA ILE A 115 -5.47 -15.93 -1.99
C ILE A 115 -5.38 -14.44 -2.29
N LEU A 116 -6.48 -13.71 -2.15
CA LEU A 116 -6.47 -12.24 -2.14
C LEU A 116 -6.20 -11.77 -0.71
N TRP A 117 -5.06 -11.11 -0.49
CA TRP A 117 -4.51 -10.89 0.84
C TRP A 117 -4.50 -9.42 1.26
N GLY A 118 -5.23 -9.11 2.35
CA GLY A 118 -5.25 -7.78 2.95
C GLY A 118 -5.86 -6.72 2.04
N CYS A 119 -6.96 -7.04 1.33
CA CYS A 119 -7.54 -6.18 0.32
C CYS A 119 -8.58 -5.19 0.89
N SER A 120 -8.74 -4.06 0.17
CA SER A 120 -9.94 -3.22 0.21
C SER A 120 -10.51 -3.08 -1.19
N VAL A 121 -11.85 -3.11 -1.28
CA VAL A 121 -12.58 -2.96 -2.54
C VAL A 121 -13.73 -1.99 -2.31
N GLU A 122 -13.91 -1.02 -3.20
CA GLU A 122 -15.07 -0.15 -3.16
C GLU A 122 -16.32 -0.95 -3.59
N PRO A 123 -17.34 -1.13 -2.73
CA PRO A 123 -18.49 -1.98 -3.04
C PRO A 123 -19.20 -1.63 -4.35
N THR A 124 -19.28 -0.33 -4.67
CA THR A 124 -19.91 0.17 -5.88
C THR A 124 -19.11 -0.06 -7.16
N ALA A 125 -17.83 -0.44 -7.04
CA ALA A 125 -16.97 -0.75 -8.17
C ALA A 125 -17.02 -2.23 -8.59
N ILE A 126 -17.69 -3.09 -7.82
CA ILE A 126 -17.80 -4.52 -8.12
C ILE A 126 -18.76 -4.74 -9.27
N ASP A 127 -18.23 -4.82 -10.48
CA ASP A 127 -18.98 -5.21 -11.67
C ASP A 127 -19.02 -6.73 -11.85
N LYS A 128 -19.67 -7.18 -12.91
CA LYS A 128 -19.81 -8.61 -13.22
C LYS A 128 -18.45 -9.28 -13.49
N GLU A 129 -17.54 -8.61 -14.19
CA GLU A 129 -16.22 -9.17 -14.55
C GLU A 129 -15.36 -9.30 -13.30
N MET A 130 -15.34 -8.29 -12.44
CA MET A 130 -14.65 -8.31 -11.15
C MET A 130 -15.21 -9.41 -10.24
N ALA A 131 -16.54 -9.54 -10.16
CA ALA A 131 -17.17 -10.58 -9.35
C ALA A 131 -16.79 -12.00 -9.82
N GLU A 132 -16.73 -12.25 -11.14
CA GLU A 132 -16.31 -13.55 -11.66
C GLU A 132 -14.82 -13.84 -11.36
N ASP A 133 -13.95 -12.84 -11.43
CA ASP A 133 -12.54 -13.02 -11.05
C ASP A 133 -12.39 -13.26 -9.54
N LEU A 134 -13.08 -12.50 -8.70
CA LEU A 134 -13.05 -12.65 -7.24
C LEU A 134 -13.55 -14.03 -6.76
N LYS A 135 -14.45 -14.70 -7.50
CA LYS A 135 -14.87 -16.08 -7.22
C LYS A 135 -13.76 -17.12 -7.42
N THR A 136 -12.72 -16.79 -8.19
CA THR A 136 -11.61 -17.71 -8.44
C THR A 136 -10.66 -17.88 -7.25
N TYR A 137 -10.72 -16.98 -6.27
CA TYR A 137 -9.91 -17.08 -5.07
C TYR A 137 -10.39 -18.16 -4.12
N GLU A 138 -9.46 -18.99 -3.63
CA GLU A 138 -9.71 -19.99 -2.59
C GLU A 138 -9.98 -19.34 -1.22
N LEU A 139 -9.44 -18.14 -1.01
CA LEU A 139 -9.65 -17.35 0.19
C LEU A 139 -9.50 -15.87 -0.16
N ILE A 140 -10.38 -15.03 0.40
CA ILE A 140 -10.24 -13.58 0.39
C ILE A 140 -10.08 -13.10 1.82
N VAL A 141 -9.01 -12.37 2.09
CA VAL A 141 -8.75 -11.71 3.37
C VAL A 141 -9.02 -10.23 3.21
N ALA A 142 -10.20 -9.80 3.60
CA ALA A 142 -10.58 -8.38 3.62
C ALA A 142 -10.01 -7.73 4.89
N ARG A 143 -9.40 -6.55 4.75
CA ARG A 143 -8.72 -5.87 5.88
C ARG A 143 -9.63 -4.95 6.69
N GLU A 144 -10.86 -4.72 6.25
CA GLU A 144 -11.87 -3.90 6.95
C GLU A 144 -13.31 -4.36 6.62
N SER A 145 -14.24 -4.02 7.49
CA SER A 145 -15.59 -4.58 7.51
C SER A 145 -16.46 -4.18 6.32
N ILE A 146 -16.25 -3.02 5.69
CA ILE A 146 -17.03 -2.59 4.51
C ILE A 146 -16.72 -3.52 3.34
N THR A 147 -15.43 -3.71 3.05
CA THR A 147 -14.97 -4.67 2.03
C THR A 147 -15.38 -6.09 2.36
N TYR A 148 -15.23 -6.51 3.63
CA TYR A 148 -15.64 -7.86 4.05
C TYR A 148 -17.10 -8.15 3.71
N LYS A 149 -18.02 -7.24 4.06
CA LYS A 149 -19.44 -7.41 3.79
C LYS A 149 -19.72 -7.54 2.29
N ALA A 150 -19.14 -6.65 1.48
CA ALA A 150 -19.33 -6.68 0.03
C ALA A 150 -18.77 -7.96 -0.61
N LEU A 151 -17.55 -8.36 -0.23
CA LEU A 151 -16.90 -9.55 -0.81
C LEU A 151 -17.48 -10.87 -0.30
N LYS A 152 -18.07 -10.90 0.89
CA LYS A 152 -18.75 -12.09 1.42
C LYS A 152 -19.94 -12.52 0.55
N GLU A 153 -20.63 -11.56 -0.06
CA GLU A 153 -21.72 -11.81 -1.02
C GLU A 153 -21.21 -12.40 -2.34
N VAL A 154 -19.96 -12.06 -2.74
CA VAL A 154 -19.34 -12.53 -3.98
C VAL A 154 -18.65 -13.87 -3.80
N ASN A 155 -17.90 -14.04 -2.69
CA ASN A 155 -17.15 -15.24 -2.38
C ASN A 155 -17.34 -15.61 -0.89
N SER A 156 -18.05 -16.71 -0.64
CA SER A 156 -18.36 -17.21 0.71
C SER A 156 -17.13 -17.53 1.56
N LYS A 157 -15.96 -17.73 0.94
CA LYS A 157 -14.68 -17.97 1.62
C LYS A 157 -13.97 -16.66 2.03
N THR A 158 -14.68 -15.54 2.05
CA THR A 158 -14.12 -14.26 2.54
C THR A 158 -14.09 -14.25 4.07
N ILE A 159 -12.96 -13.81 4.63
CA ILE A 159 -12.77 -13.58 6.06
C ILE A 159 -12.34 -12.13 6.31
N LEU A 160 -12.63 -11.62 7.51
CA LEU A 160 -12.16 -10.32 7.99
C LEU A 160 -10.90 -10.55 8.83
N CYS A 161 -9.79 -9.87 8.45
CA CYS A 161 -8.56 -9.89 9.21
C CYS A 161 -7.84 -8.53 9.01
N PRO A 162 -7.34 -7.89 10.07
CA PRO A 162 -6.66 -6.60 9.95
C PRO A 162 -5.51 -6.61 8.94
N ASP A 163 -5.18 -5.42 8.41
CA ASP A 163 -4.06 -5.24 7.50
C ASP A 163 -2.76 -5.77 8.12
N PRO A 164 -1.93 -6.55 7.38
CA PRO A 164 -0.66 -7.08 7.89
C PRO A 164 0.29 -6.01 8.45
N ALA A 165 0.15 -4.76 8.04
CA ALA A 165 0.97 -3.65 8.55
C ALA A 165 0.76 -3.37 10.05
N PHE A 166 -0.36 -3.80 10.64
CA PHE A 166 -0.55 -3.73 12.10
C PHE A 166 0.46 -4.58 12.88
N PHE A 167 0.95 -5.67 12.28
CA PHE A 167 1.94 -6.57 12.89
C PHE A 167 3.39 -6.07 12.81
N LEU A 168 3.65 -4.97 12.11
CA LEU A 168 5.00 -4.44 12.00
C LEU A 168 5.49 -3.89 13.34
N ASP A 169 6.72 -4.25 13.69
CA ASP A 169 7.44 -3.62 14.78
C ASP A 169 7.90 -2.21 14.39
N LYS A 170 8.09 -1.36 15.37
CA LYS A 170 8.73 -0.05 15.18
C LYS A 170 10.25 -0.18 15.36
N ILE A 171 11.01 0.57 14.58
CA ILE A 171 12.45 0.76 14.75
C ILE A 171 12.68 2.20 15.19
N ASN A 172 13.26 2.40 16.36
CA ASN A 172 13.55 3.70 16.89
C ASN A 172 14.95 4.15 16.42
N LEU A 173 14.98 5.05 15.44
CA LEU A 173 16.19 5.77 15.06
C LEU A 173 16.45 6.96 16.00
N PRO A 174 17.67 7.53 16.03
CA PRO A 174 17.94 8.80 16.67
C PRO A 174 16.96 9.86 16.16
N LEU A 175 16.52 10.73 17.06
CA LEU A 175 15.63 11.83 16.70
C LEU A 175 16.44 12.97 16.08
N PRO A 176 15.94 13.63 15.02
CA PRO A 176 16.58 14.82 14.49
C PRO A 176 16.48 15.98 15.50
N ASP A 177 17.33 16.98 15.32
CA ASP A 177 17.28 18.20 16.10
C ASP A 177 15.87 18.82 16.08
N ASN A 178 15.46 19.39 17.20
CA ASN A 178 14.12 19.97 17.38
C ASN A 178 12.95 18.99 17.38
N PHE A 179 13.16 17.68 17.26
CA PHE A 179 12.11 16.69 17.50
C PHE A 179 12.03 16.36 19.00
N VAL A 180 11.01 16.88 19.67
CA VAL A 180 10.79 16.61 21.09
C VAL A 180 9.81 15.44 21.24
N GLU A 181 10.31 14.31 21.76
CA GLU A 181 9.49 13.11 21.93
C GLU A 181 8.23 13.40 22.77
N LYS A 182 7.07 12.89 22.29
CA LYS A 182 5.75 13.11 22.90
C LYS A 182 5.28 14.58 22.97
N ASN A 183 5.99 15.48 22.30
CA ASN A 183 5.56 16.88 22.13
C ASN A 183 5.55 17.32 20.65
N MET A 184 5.33 16.38 19.72
CA MET A 184 5.21 16.63 18.29
C MET A 184 3.83 16.25 17.78
N VAL A 185 3.28 17.05 16.86
CA VAL A 185 2.20 16.62 15.97
C VAL A 185 2.83 16.11 14.68
N GLY A 186 2.72 14.81 14.43
CA GLY A 186 3.15 14.21 13.16
C GLY A 186 2.16 14.55 12.05
N ILE A 187 2.63 15.00 10.91
CA ILE A 187 1.81 15.33 9.75
C ILE A 187 2.30 14.56 8.51
N ASN A 188 1.37 13.85 7.88
CA ASN A 188 1.56 13.22 6.58
C ASN A 188 0.54 13.77 5.59
N ILE A 189 1.00 14.25 4.46
CA ILE A 189 0.18 14.75 3.34
C ILE A 189 0.45 13.91 2.10
N SER A 190 -0.59 13.69 1.28
CA SER A 190 -0.49 12.93 0.04
C SER A 190 -0.79 13.81 -1.17
N PRO A 191 0.03 13.78 -2.25
CA PRO A 191 -0.32 14.39 -3.52
C PRO A 191 -1.69 13.99 -4.06
N LEU A 192 -2.15 12.77 -3.79
CA LEU A 192 -3.46 12.28 -4.22
C LEU A 192 -4.64 13.07 -3.63
N ILE A 193 -4.48 13.70 -2.47
CA ILE A 193 -5.51 14.56 -1.90
C ILE A 193 -5.54 15.90 -2.63
N ILE A 194 -4.36 16.45 -2.93
CA ILE A 194 -4.21 17.69 -3.69
C ILE A 194 -4.80 17.53 -5.09
N GLU A 195 -4.54 16.43 -5.78
CA GLU A 195 -5.10 16.14 -7.10
C GLU A 195 -6.63 16.04 -7.12
N LYS A 196 -7.24 15.70 -5.97
CA LYS A 196 -8.70 15.54 -5.82
C LYS A 196 -9.39 16.74 -5.18
N GLU A 197 -8.67 17.81 -4.89
CA GLU A 197 -9.26 18.98 -4.26
C GLU A 197 -10.26 19.68 -5.20
N LYS A 198 -11.34 20.22 -4.61
CA LYS A 198 -12.39 20.91 -5.37
C LYS A 198 -12.04 22.35 -5.70
N ARG A 199 -11.13 22.95 -4.95
CA ARG A 199 -10.61 24.30 -5.15
C ARG A 199 -9.07 24.22 -5.07
N GLU A 200 -8.41 24.69 -6.09
CA GLU A 200 -6.95 24.70 -6.17
C GLU A 200 -6.33 25.35 -4.92
N GLY A 201 -5.36 24.67 -4.32
CA GLY A 201 -4.60 25.11 -3.17
C GLY A 201 -5.29 24.93 -1.81
N ILE A 202 -6.59 24.55 -1.75
CA ILE A 202 -7.34 24.45 -0.48
C ILE A 202 -6.71 23.43 0.47
N THR A 203 -6.13 22.37 -0.05
CA THR A 203 -5.50 21.33 0.77
C THR A 203 -4.33 21.91 1.54
N LEU A 204 -3.37 22.54 0.85
CA LEU A 204 -2.21 23.17 1.50
C LEU A 204 -2.62 24.30 2.42
N GLU A 205 -3.60 25.12 2.04
CA GLU A 205 -4.14 26.19 2.88
C GLU A 205 -4.67 25.66 4.21
N ASN A 206 -5.43 24.55 4.20
CA ASN A 206 -5.93 23.92 5.42
C ASN A 206 -4.77 23.38 6.30
N TYR A 207 -3.74 22.78 5.71
CA TYR A 207 -2.56 22.35 6.46
C TYR A 207 -1.79 23.55 7.06
N PHE A 208 -1.67 24.66 6.34
CA PHE A 208 -1.07 25.88 6.89
C PHE A 208 -1.86 26.41 8.09
N GLN A 209 -3.17 26.52 7.97
CA GLN A 209 -4.04 26.96 9.07
C GLN A 209 -3.91 26.04 10.29
N LEU A 210 -3.89 24.71 10.09
CA LEU A 210 -3.70 23.74 11.16
C LEU A 210 -2.34 23.94 11.86
N ILE A 211 -1.28 24.08 11.11
CA ILE A 211 0.08 24.26 11.63
C ILE A 211 0.18 25.59 12.39
N GLU A 212 -0.33 26.68 11.84
CA GLU A 212 -0.37 27.99 12.49
C GLU A 212 -1.16 27.94 13.80
N TYR A 213 -2.32 27.26 13.79
CA TYR A 213 -3.10 27.05 15.01
C TYR A 213 -2.29 26.30 16.10
N ILE A 214 -1.60 25.23 15.74
CA ILE A 214 -0.79 24.45 16.70
C ILE A 214 0.36 25.31 17.23
N LEU A 215 1.08 26.01 16.36
CA LEU A 215 2.24 26.83 16.74
C LEU A 215 1.86 28.03 17.63
N ILE A 216 0.67 28.59 17.44
CA ILE A 216 0.19 29.75 18.24
C ILE A 216 -0.40 29.29 19.58
N ASN A 217 -1.16 28.19 19.60
CA ASN A 217 -1.97 27.80 20.75
C ASN A 217 -1.36 26.69 21.62
N SER A 218 -0.14 26.22 21.28
CA SER A 218 0.57 25.18 22.04
C SER A 218 2.09 25.35 21.96
N ASP A 219 2.81 24.59 22.78
CA ASP A 219 4.26 24.45 22.76
C ASP A 219 4.72 23.27 21.87
N MET A 220 3.78 22.54 21.27
CA MET A 220 4.09 21.38 20.42
C MET A 220 4.83 21.77 19.14
N GLY A 221 5.75 20.92 18.74
CA GLY A 221 6.39 20.98 17.43
C GLY A 221 5.61 20.19 16.37
N ILE A 222 6.05 20.32 15.12
CA ILE A 222 5.48 19.64 13.96
C ILE A 222 6.55 18.70 13.36
N ALA A 223 6.23 17.44 13.20
CA ALA A 223 7.04 16.47 12.47
C ALA A 223 6.39 16.17 11.13
N LEU A 224 6.99 16.63 10.04
CA LEU A 224 6.55 16.35 8.66
C LEU A 224 7.09 14.99 8.23
N ILE A 225 6.21 14.00 8.04
CA ILE A 225 6.60 12.59 7.88
C ILE A 225 6.15 12.06 6.52
N PRO A 226 7.06 11.89 5.53
CA PRO A 226 6.73 11.26 4.27
C PRO A 226 6.50 9.76 4.46
N HIS A 227 5.61 9.17 3.66
CA HIS A 227 5.35 7.73 3.67
C HIS A 227 5.48 7.10 2.28
N VAL A 228 5.16 7.81 1.22
CA VAL A 228 5.32 7.41 -0.17
C VAL A 228 6.26 8.39 -0.85
N CYS A 229 7.35 7.87 -1.43
CA CYS A 229 8.41 8.67 -2.05
C CYS A 229 8.67 8.25 -3.50
N TRP A 230 7.62 7.88 -4.25
CA TRP A 230 7.72 7.49 -5.65
C TRP A 230 7.70 8.70 -6.58
N GLN A 231 8.40 8.63 -7.70
CA GLN A 231 8.57 9.74 -8.64
C GLN A 231 7.28 10.50 -8.98
N TYR A 232 6.16 9.78 -9.17
CA TYR A 232 4.86 10.35 -9.55
C TYR A 232 3.90 10.57 -8.39
N ASN A 233 4.24 10.08 -7.19
CA ASN A 233 3.39 10.13 -6.02
C ASN A 233 4.27 10.29 -4.77
N ASP A 234 4.87 11.48 -4.62
CA ASP A 234 5.92 11.77 -3.65
C ASP A 234 5.43 12.74 -2.57
N ASP A 235 5.24 12.22 -1.37
CA ASP A 235 4.80 13.00 -0.20
C ASP A 235 5.78 14.12 0.17
N ARG A 236 7.08 13.98 -0.18
CA ARG A 236 8.10 14.99 0.11
C ARG A 236 7.83 16.31 -0.59
N LYS A 237 7.20 16.30 -1.76
CA LYS A 237 6.90 17.52 -2.53
C LYS A 237 6.03 18.50 -1.72
N PRO A 238 4.80 18.14 -1.30
CA PRO A 238 3.99 19.04 -0.48
C PRO A 238 4.57 19.26 0.91
N LEU A 239 5.25 18.27 1.51
CA LEU A 239 5.89 18.44 2.82
C LEU A 239 7.03 19.47 2.78
N ASN A 240 7.82 19.51 1.71
CA ASN A 240 8.86 20.53 1.53
C ASN A 240 8.28 21.94 1.43
N ILE A 241 7.14 22.12 0.76
CA ILE A 241 6.46 23.43 0.70
C ILE A 241 6.09 23.91 2.12
N ILE A 242 5.58 23.00 2.93
CA ILE A 242 5.23 23.29 4.33
C ILE A 242 6.50 23.58 5.13
N TYR A 243 7.54 22.74 5.00
CA TYR A 243 8.80 22.90 5.72
C TYR A 243 9.45 24.25 5.45
N GLU A 244 9.61 24.63 4.18
CA GLU A 244 10.22 25.91 3.81
C GLU A 244 9.48 27.11 4.39
N LYS A 245 8.17 27.04 4.55
CA LYS A 245 7.37 28.12 5.15
C LYS A 245 7.60 28.27 6.66
N TYR A 246 7.87 27.17 7.38
CA TYR A 246 7.86 27.18 8.85
C TYR A 246 9.18 26.78 9.52
N LYS A 247 10.23 26.39 8.76
CA LYS A 247 11.51 25.92 9.32
C LYS A 247 12.17 26.92 10.29
N ASP A 248 12.03 28.22 10.03
CA ASP A 248 12.63 29.28 10.86
C ASP A 248 11.96 29.45 12.22
N THR A 249 10.83 28.78 12.46
CA THR A 249 10.20 28.76 13.78
C THR A 249 11.00 27.95 14.80
N GLY A 250 11.94 27.09 14.36
CA GLY A 250 12.67 26.15 15.20
C GLY A 250 11.82 25.01 15.78
N ARG A 251 10.53 24.91 15.37
CA ARG A 251 9.56 23.94 15.91
C ARG A 251 9.02 22.99 14.84
N VAL A 252 9.51 23.07 13.60
CA VAL A 252 9.09 22.19 12.50
C VAL A 252 10.29 21.40 11.99
N VAL A 253 10.15 20.07 11.96
CA VAL A 253 11.17 19.17 11.46
C VAL A 253 10.63 18.38 10.26
N LEU A 254 11.46 18.14 9.27
CA LEU A 254 11.17 17.27 8.14
C LEU A 254 11.93 15.95 8.33
N ILE A 255 11.19 14.85 8.35
CA ILE A 255 11.77 13.51 8.45
C ILE A 255 12.17 13.05 7.05
N ASP A 256 13.38 12.51 6.93
CA ASP A 256 13.90 11.94 5.70
C ASP A 256 13.13 10.69 5.25
N GLU A 257 13.45 10.20 4.06
CA GLU A 257 12.92 8.95 3.55
C GLU A 257 13.48 7.77 4.33
N HIS A 258 12.61 6.99 4.94
CA HIS A 258 12.93 5.80 5.72
C HIS A 258 12.03 4.62 5.36
N ASN A 259 12.41 3.41 5.75
CA ASN A 259 11.53 2.26 5.62
C ASN A 259 10.32 2.36 6.57
N CYS A 260 9.28 1.56 6.29
CA CYS A 260 8.01 1.65 7.01
C CYS A 260 8.11 1.37 8.52
N MET A 261 9.10 0.61 9.00
CA MET A 261 9.31 0.31 10.43
C MET A 261 9.98 1.49 11.15
N GLU A 262 10.90 2.16 10.47
CA GLU A 262 11.57 3.37 10.95
C GLU A 262 10.59 4.56 10.98
N ILE A 263 9.80 4.74 9.90
CA ILE A 263 8.70 5.73 9.88
C ILE A 263 7.71 5.47 11.01
N LYS A 264 7.35 4.21 11.28
CA LYS A 264 6.52 3.84 12.44
C LYS A 264 7.19 4.26 13.75
N GLY A 265 8.52 4.17 13.86
CA GLY A 265 9.28 4.62 15.01
C GLY A 265 9.19 6.13 15.26
N PHE A 266 9.19 6.96 14.22
CA PHE A 266 8.97 8.41 14.35
C PHE A 266 7.51 8.71 14.71
N ILE A 267 6.54 8.12 14.02
CA ILE A 267 5.11 8.31 14.32
C ILE A 267 4.78 7.92 15.76
N ALA A 268 5.30 6.79 16.24
CA ALA A 268 5.07 6.29 17.60
C ALA A 268 5.54 7.26 18.70
N ARG A 269 6.47 8.16 18.39
CA ARG A 269 7.01 9.17 19.31
C ARG A 269 6.33 10.54 19.20
N CYS A 270 5.35 10.68 18.29
CA CYS A 270 4.48 11.84 18.26
C CYS A 270 3.43 11.79 19.38
N ARG A 271 2.91 12.93 19.77
CA ARG A 271 1.78 13.07 20.69
C ARG A 271 0.44 12.90 19.98
N PHE A 272 0.37 13.38 18.75
CA PHE A 272 -0.79 13.32 17.86
C PHE A 272 -0.33 13.10 16.44
N PHE A 273 -1.16 12.53 15.58
CA PHE A 273 -0.84 12.32 14.18
C PHE A 273 -1.98 12.76 13.25
N VAL A 274 -1.65 13.47 12.18
CA VAL A 274 -2.58 13.83 11.10
C VAL A 274 -2.11 13.10 9.84
N GLY A 275 -2.87 12.11 9.39
CA GLY A 275 -2.43 11.20 8.35
C GLY A 275 -3.34 11.10 7.15
N ALA A 276 -2.76 11.16 5.95
CA ALA A 276 -3.43 10.99 4.66
C ALA A 276 -3.18 9.62 4.02
N ARG A 277 -2.09 8.96 4.39
CA ARG A 277 -1.74 7.62 3.88
C ARG A 277 -2.21 6.53 4.82
N THR A 278 -2.93 5.53 4.30
CA THR A 278 -3.49 4.42 5.09
C THR A 278 -2.43 3.72 5.95
N HIS A 279 -1.25 3.40 5.41
CA HIS A 279 -0.22 2.72 6.19
C HIS A 279 0.48 3.64 7.21
N ALA A 280 0.46 4.97 7.01
CA ALA A 280 0.92 5.92 8.03
C ALA A 280 -0.10 6.00 9.19
N THR A 281 -1.41 6.02 8.89
CA THR A 281 -2.44 5.97 9.94
C THR A 281 -2.47 4.63 10.68
N ILE A 282 -2.25 3.49 9.99
CA ILE A 282 -2.08 2.18 10.63
C ILE A 282 -0.86 2.19 11.57
N ALA A 283 0.25 2.81 11.17
CA ALA A 283 1.43 2.93 12.03
C ALA A 283 1.12 3.73 13.31
N ALA A 284 0.31 4.81 13.20
CA ALA A 284 -0.15 5.59 14.34
C ALA A 284 -1.10 4.79 15.25
N TYR A 285 -2.13 4.16 14.68
CA TYR A 285 -3.09 3.34 15.42
C TYR A 285 -2.42 2.20 16.18
N SER A 286 -1.57 1.43 15.49
CA SER A 286 -0.85 0.30 16.09
C SER A 286 0.26 0.71 17.06
N SER A 287 0.50 2.02 17.21
CA SER A 287 1.38 2.63 18.22
C SER A 287 0.62 3.41 19.29
N CYS A 288 -0.73 3.32 19.29
CA CYS A 288 -1.60 4.03 20.21
C CYS A 288 -1.41 5.56 20.20
N VAL A 289 -1.14 6.14 19.03
CA VAL A 289 -1.05 7.58 18.84
C VAL A 289 -2.42 8.09 18.38
N PRO A 290 -3.03 9.04 19.11
CA PRO A 290 -4.27 9.69 18.70
C PRO A 290 -4.13 10.26 17.28
N THR A 291 -5.11 10.00 16.40
CA THR A 291 -4.93 10.24 14.97
C THR A 291 -6.16 10.89 14.34
N LEU A 292 -5.96 11.99 13.63
CA LEU A 292 -6.92 12.56 12.69
C LEU A 292 -6.61 12.02 11.28
N VAL A 293 -7.60 11.41 10.65
CA VAL A 293 -7.44 10.82 9.31
C VAL A 293 -8.00 11.75 8.25
N ILE A 294 -7.18 12.08 7.26
CA ILE A 294 -7.66 12.74 6.05
C ILE A 294 -8.07 11.62 5.07
N GLY A 295 -9.28 11.08 5.31
CA GLY A 295 -9.81 9.92 4.59
C GLY A 295 -10.53 10.29 3.30
N TYR A 296 -10.19 9.63 2.20
CA TYR A 296 -10.84 9.81 0.89
C TYR A 296 -11.27 8.47 0.26
N SER A 297 -11.18 7.38 0.97
CA SER A 297 -11.42 6.03 0.42
C SER A 297 -12.15 5.11 1.40
N VAL A 298 -12.77 4.04 0.87
CA VAL A 298 -13.45 3.00 1.65
C VAL A 298 -12.57 2.42 2.76
N LYS A 299 -11.26 2.23 2.50
CA LYS A 299 -10.32 1.67 3.47
C LYS A 299 -10.14 2.54 4.72
N ALA A 300 -10.11 3.86 4.57
CA ALA A 300 -10.03 4.76 5.71
C ALA A 300 -11.29 4.67 6.59
N ARG A 301 -12.48 4.71 5.94
CA ARG A 301 -13.77 4.58 6.62
C ARG A 301 -13.93 3.21 7.30
N GLY A 302 -13.60 2.12 6.59
CA GLY A 302 -13.72 0.76 7.10
C GLY A 302 -12.82 0.52 8.31
N ILE A 303 -11.55 0.93 8.25
CA ILE A 303 -10.61 0.81 9.38
C ILE A 303 -11.08 1.65 10.57
N ALA A 304 -11.56 2.89 10.36
CA ALA A 304 -12.07 3.73 11.42
C ALA A 304 -13.29 3.09 12.10
N ARG A 305 -14.25 2.58 11.31
CA ARG A 305 -15.42 1.85 11.81
C ARG A 305 -15.02 0.65 12.67
N ASP A 306 -14.05 -0.14 12.22
CA ASP A 306 -13.64 -1.37 12.89
C ASP A 306 -12.87 -1.09 14.20
N LEU A 307 -12.11 0.01 14.26
CA LEU A 307 -11.34 0.38 15.45
C LEU A 307 -12.14 1.22 16.45
N PHE A 308 -13.01 2.10 15.98
CA PHE A 308 -13.65 3.13 16.82
C PHE A 308 -15.19 3.04 16.82
N GLY A 309 -15.79 2.16 16.03
CA GLY A 309 -17.23 2.00 15.93
C GLY A 309 -17.95 3.06 15.07
N THR A 310 -17.22 4.01 14.50
CA THR A 310 -17.75 5.10 13.66
C THR A 310 -16.84 5.37 12.46
N GLU A 311 -17.43 5.90 11.38
CA GLU A 311 -16.69 6.43 10.22
C GLU A 311 -16.45 7.95 10.34
N GLU A 312 -17.06 8.59 11.33
CA GLU A 312 -16.96 10.02 11.59
C GLU A 312 -15.77 10.29 12.53
N ASN A 313 -15.05 11.37 12.25
CA ASN A 313 -13.93 11.84 13.06
C ASN A 313 -14.41 12.68 14.24
#